data_01d3c428b0f2732f1f9afed105ff5555
#
_entry.id   01d3c428b0f2732f1f9afed105ff5555
#
_cell.length_a   1.000
_cell.length_b   1.000
_cell.length_c   1.000
_cell.angle_alpha   90.00
_cell.angle_beta   90.00
_cell.angle_gamma   90.00
#
_symmetry.space_group_name_H-M   'P 1'
#
loop_
_entity.id
_entity.type
_entity.pdbx_description
1 polymer ?
#
loop_
_entity_poly.entity_id
_entity_poly.type
_entity_poly.pdbx_seq_one_letter_code
_entity_poly.pdbx_strand_id
1 'polypeptide(L)'
;LRRQRQMCIRDSLLAQSKNEFYLRRLHSLLGIIPIGAFLIVHLLVNHQATQGAEAFNKASGFMESLPFLLVVEFVLLYIPLLYRGLYGLHIAFTAKENIGHYSLFRNWMFFFQRVSGILAFVFIAMHLWQTRLQKAFFGKAVDYNMMHETLKNPLWAIFYIICIIAVVFHFANGLWSFCVTWGFLQSKKSQRVFTWISLIVFLVVSYIGVSAIIAFM
;
A
#
# COMPACT_ATOMS: atom_id res chain seq x y z
N LEU A 1 41.94 3.60 -13.06
CA LEU A 1 40.54 3.78 -13.55
C LEU A 1 39.89 2.46 -14.00
N ARG A 2 40.54 1.60 -14.83
CA ARG A 2 39.97 0.32 -15.28
C ARG A 2 39.81 -0.70 -14.15
N ARG A 3 40.80 -0.83 -13.24
CA ARG A 3 40.72 -1.71 -12.05
C ARG A 3 39.65 -1.23 -11.04
N GLN A 4 39.53 0.07 -10.83
CA GLN A 4 38.47 0.62 -9.96
C GLN A 4 37.05 0.39 -10.53
N ARG A 5 36.85 0.53 -11.85
CA ARG A 5 35.57 0.18 -12.49
C ARG A 5 35.26 -1.31 -12.35
N GLN A 6 36.21 -2.19 -12.53
CA GLN A 6 36.00 -3.63 -12.37
C GLN A 6 35.76 -4.03 -10.91
N MET A 7 36.38 -3.38 -9.94
CA MET A 7 36.10 -3.58 -8.52
C MET A 7 34.72 -3.11 -8.14
N CYS A 8 34.27 -1.91 -8.57
CA CYS A 8 32.92 -1.41 -8.32
C CYS A 8 31.84 -2.28 -8.97
N ILE A 9 32.08 -2.81 -10.17
CA ILE A 9 31.14 -3.72 -10.85
C ILE A 9 31.08 -5.07 -10.12
N ARG A 10 32.22 -5.61 -9.69
CA ARG A 10 32.28 -6.87 -8.95
C ARG A 10 31.65 -6.75 -7.57
N ASP A 11 31.86 -5.65 -6.86
CA ASP A 11 31.25 -5.40 -5.55
C ASP A 11 29.73 -5.16 -5.66
N SER A 12 29.26 -4.52 -6.72
CA SER A 12 27.82 -4.37 -6.98
C SER A 12 27.14 -5.68 -7.37
N LEU A 13 27.85 -6.57 -8.09
CA LEU A 13 27.34 -7.90 -8.44
C LEU A 13 27.36 -8.89 -7.27
N LEU A 14 28.33 -8.74 -6.34
CA LEU A 14 28.40 -9.54 -5.11
C LEU A 14 27.41 -9.05 -4.04
N ALA A 15 27.02 -7.79 -4.06
CA ALA A 15 26.07 -7.20 -3.10
C ALA A 15 24.61 -7.64 -3.32
N GLN A 16 24.26 -8.14 -4.49
CA GLN A 16 22.94 -8.66 -4.79
C GLN A 16 22.96 -10.18 -4.78
N SER A 17 22.80 -10.80 -3.60
CA SER A 17 22.62 -12.25 -3.54
C SER A 17 21.39 -12.64 -4.37
N LYS A 18 21.43 -13.80 -5.03
CA LYS A 18 20.27 -14.33 -5.77
C LYS A 18 19.00 -14.29 -4.91
N ASN A 19 19.15 -14.54 -3.61
CA ASN A 19 18.04 -14.53 -2.64
C ASN A 19 17.44 -13.12 -2.48
N GLU A 20 18.27 -12.06 -2.41
CA GLU A 20 17.77 -10.68 -2.32
C GLU A 20 16.96 -10.28 -3.56
N PHE A 21 17.40 -10.70 -4.73
CA PHE A 21 16.67 -10.47 -5.97
C PHE A 21 15.26 -11.10 -5.95
N TYR A 22 15.15 -12.37 -5.53
CA TYR A 22 13.86 -13.04 -5.42
C TYR A 22 12.97 -12.44 -4.34
N LEU A 23 13.53 -12.09 -3.18
CA LEU A 23 12.79 -11.46 -2.09
C LEU A 23 12.23 -10.09 -2.51
N ARG A 24 13.02 -9.27 -3.19
CA ARG A 24 12.54 -7.96 -3.72
C ARG A 24 11.44 -8.14 -4.77
N ARG A 25 11.55 -9.13 -5.64
CA ARG A 25 10.50 -9.44 -6.62
C ARG A 25 9.22 -9.95 -5.95
N LEU A 26 9.35 -10.85 -4.98
CA LEU A 26 8.22 -11.34 -4.21
C LEU A 26 7.54 -10.20 -3.45
N HIS A 27 8.30 -9.33 -2.78
CA HIS A 27 7.77 -8.14 -2.12
C HIS A 27 6.99 -7.25 -3.10
N SER A 28 7.51 -7.03 -4.29
CA SER A 28 6.85 -6.24 -5.33
C SER A 28 5.56 -6.90 -5.82
N LEU A 29 5.58 -8.20 -6.09
CA LEU A 29 4.43 -8.97 -6.58
C LEU A 29 3.28 -8.99 -5.57
N LEU A 30 3.57 -9.36 -4.31
CA LEU A 30 2.57 -9.43 -3.25
C LEU A 30 1.89 -8.07 -2.97
N GLY A 31 2.58 -6.99 -3.28
CA GLY A 31 2.00 -5.65 -3.15
C GLY A 31 0.99 -5.27 -4.21
N ILE A 32 1.02 -5.90 -5.36
CA ILE A 32 0.12 -5.59 -6.47
C ILE A 32 -1.03 -6.60 -6.54
N ILE A 33 -0.71 -7.90 -6.54
CA ILE A 33 -1.73 -8.93 -6.81
C ILE A 33 -2.65 -9.15 -5.60
N PRO A 34 -2.21 -9.65 -4.42
CA PRO A 34 -3.19 -9.82 -3.34
C PRO A 34 -3.52 -8.49 -2.64
N ILE A 35 -2.52 -7.75 -2.19
CA ILE A 35 -2.74 -6.58 -1.33
C ILE A 35 -3.33 -5.40 -2.12
N GLY A 36 -2.81 -5.12 -3.33
CA GLY A 36 -3.31 -4.04 -4.16
C GLY A 36 -4.72 -4.30 -4.67
N ALA A 37 -5.02 -5.53 -5.09
CA ALA A 37 -6.37 -5.92 -5.47
C ALA A 37 -7.34 -5.77 -4.29
N PHE A 38 -6.95 -6.25 -3.10
CA PHE A 38 -7.74 -6.06 -1.88
C PHE A 38 -7.93 -4.59 -1.55
N LEU A 39 -6.90 -3.75 -1.64
CA LEU A 39 -7.01 -2.32 -1.38
C LEU A 39 -8.10 -1.67 -2.22
N ILE A 40 -8.13 -1.97 -3.52
CA ILE A 40 -9.16 -1.41 -4.42
C ILE A 40 -10.56 -1.86 -4.01
N VAL A 41 -10.76 -3.18 -3.82
CA VAL A 41 -12.06 -3.72 -3.39
C VAL A 41 -12.48 -3.15 -2.04
N HIS A 42 -11.55 -3.09 -1.08
CA HIS A 42 -11.78 -2.56 0.25
C HIS A 42 -12.24 -1.08 0.21
N LEU A 43 -11.57 -0.24 -0.58
CA LEU A 43 -11.96 1.16 -0.71
C LEU A 43 -13.30 1.33 -1.43
N LEU A 44 -13.60 0.49 -2.43
CA LEU A 44 -14.91 0.49 -3.12
C LEU A 44 -16.04 0.09 -2.18
N VAL A 45 -15.84 -0.92 -1.31
CA VAL A 45 -16.82 -1.31 -0.28
C VAL A 45 -17.02 -0.15 0.72
N ASN A 46 -15.93 0.46 1.19
CA ASN A 46 -16.04 1.59 2.11
C ASN A 46 -16.72 2.82 1.47
N HIS A 47 -16.51 3.02 0.17
CA HIS A 47 -17.18 4.10 -0.59
C HIS A 47 -18.71 3.96 -0.62
N GLN A 48 -19.28 2.76 -0.40
CA GLN A 48 -20.73 2.60 -0.26
C GLN A 48 -21.30 3.40 0.92
N ALA A 49 -20.49 3.79 1.90
CA ALA A 49 -20.91 4.69 2.98
C ALA A 49 -21.44 6.04 2.46
N THR A 50 -21.02 6.49 1.27
CA THR A 50 -21.56 7.71 0.62
C THR A 50 -23.02 7.58 0.24
N GLN A 51 -23.54 6.35 0.14
CA GLN A 51 -24.95 6.04 -0.11
C GLN A 51 -25.73 5.75 1.19
N GLY A 52 -25.08 5.84 2.34
CA GLY A 52 -25.66 5.65 3.66
C GLY A 52 -25.26 4.34 4.34
N ALA A 53 -25.63 4.23 5.62
CA ALA A 53 -25.27 3.12 6.49
C ALA A 53 -25.76 1.76 5.98
N GLU A 54 -26.98 1.70 5.42
CA GLU A 54 -27.55 0.46 4.89
C GLU A 54 -26.73 -0.09 3.71
N ALA A 55 -26.34 0.78 2.76
CA ALA A 55 -25.56 0.41 1.60
C ALA A 55 -24.18 -0.13 2.01
N PHE A 56 -23.51 0.55 2.95
CA PHE A 56 -22.25 0.09 3.50
C PHE A 56 -22.38 -1.27 4.20
N ASN A 57 -23.36 -1.42 5.10
CA ASN A 57 -23.53 -2.65 5.88
C ASN A 57 -23.90 -3.84 4.97
N LYS A 58 -24.67 -3.61 3.90
CA LYS A 58 -24.96 -4.63 2.88
C LYS A 58 -23.70 -5.07 2.14
N ALA A 59 -22.86 -4.12 1.69
CA ALA A 59 -21.61 -4.43 0.99
C ALA A 59 -20.57 -5.10 1.89
N SER A 60 -20.42 -4.65 3.12
CA SER A 60 -19.55 -5.26 4.14
C SER A 60 -20.03 -6.65 4.50
N GLY A 61 -21.33 -6.84 4.74
CA GLY A 61 -21.94 -8.14 5.02
C GLY A 61 -21.78 -9.15 3.90
N PHE A 62 -21.82 -8.72 2.64
CA PHE A 62 -21.51 -9.58 1.49
C PHE A 62 -20.06 -10.06 1.55
N MET A 63 -19.10 -9.18 1.83
CA MET A 63 -17.70 -9.59 1.98
C MET A 63 -17.49 -10.57 3.13
N GLU A 64 -18.21 -10.39 4.24
CA GLU A 64 -18.16 -11.29 5.39
C GLU A 64 -18.80 -12.66 5.14
N SER A 65 -19.75 -12.75 4.20
CA SER A 65 -20.42 -14.00 3.84
C SER A 65 -19.63 -14.91 2.90
N LEU A 66 -18.46 -14.46 2.43
CA LEU A 66 -17.64 -15.26 1.51
C LEU A 66 -17.22 -16.59 2.14
N PRO A 67 -17.32 -17.71 1.39
CA PRO A 67 -16.91 -19.02 1.90
C PRO A 67 -15.40 -19.03 2.18
N PHE A 68 -15.02 -19.75 3.24
CA PHE A 68 -13.62 -19.85 3.66
C PHE A 68 -12.92 -18.51 3.93
N LEU A 69 -13.68 -17.47 4.31
CA LEU A 69 -13.16 -16.12 4.51
C LEU A 69 -11.88 -16.08 5.35
N LEU A 70 -11.83 -16.80 6.47
CA LEU A 70 -10.63 -16.85 7.32
C LEU A 70 -9.39 -17.35 6.57
N VAL A 71 -9.54 -18.39 5.74
CA VAL A 71 -8.42 -18.94 4.96
C VAL A 71 -7.97 -17.93 3.91
N VAL A 72 -8.93 -17.29 3.23
CA VAL A 72 -8.65 -16.23 2.24
C VAL A 72 -7.94 -15.06 2.89
N GLU A 73 -8.41 -14.57 4.04
CA GLU A 73 -7.76 -13.49 4.79
C GLU A 73 -6.33 -13.87 5.22
N PHE A 74 -6.13 -15.07 5.77
CA PHE A 74 -4.80 -15.48 6.20
C PHE A 74 -3.83 -15.61 5.04
N VAL A 75 -4.20 -16.31 3.98
CA VAL A 75 -3.31 -16.63 2.86
C VAL A 75 -3.09 -15.43 1.93
N LEU A 76 -4.15 -14.67 1.63
CA LEU A 76 -4.06 -13.57 0.66
C LEU A 76 -3.84 -12.19 1.29
N LEU A 77 -4.08 -12.02 2.61
CA LEU A 77 -3.89 -10.73 3.25
C LEU A 77 -2.86 -10.77 4.37
N TYR A 78 -3.06 -11.53 5.45
CA TYR A 78 -2.21 -11.40 6.64
C TYR A 78 -0.78 -11.87 6.39
N ILE A 79 -0.56 -13.02 5.75
CA ILE A 79 0.79 -13.49 5.42
C ILE A 79 1.49 -12.54 4.45
N PRO A 80 0.89 -12.12 3.32
CA PRO A 80 1.47 -11.12 2.44
C PRO A 80 1.73 -9.76 3.10
N LEU A 81 0.80 -9.27 3.93
CA LEU A 81 0.97 -8.00 4.66
C LEU A 81 2.12 -8.06 5.65
N LEU A 82 2.21 -9.14 6.43
CA LEU A 82 3.29 -9.32 7.41
C LEU A 82 4.65 -9.37 6.71
N TYR A 83 4.78 -10.22 5.67
CA TYR A 83 6.00 -10.30 4.87
C TYR A 83 6.36 -8.95 4.26
N ARG A 84 5.39 -8.29 3.60
CA ARG A 84 5.60 -7.00 2.93
C ARG A 84 5.95 -5.89 3.92
N GLY A 85 5.30 -5.86 5.08
CA GLY A 85 5.57 -4.88 6.12
C GLY A 85 6.99 -5.03 6.67
N LEU A 86 7.36 -6.23 7.13
CA LEU A 86 8.68 -6.48 7.73
C LEU A 86 9.81 -6.32 6.70
N TYR A 87 9.67 -6.91 5.52
CA TYR A 87 10.69 -6.79 4.48
C TYR A 87 10.75 -5.36 3.89
N GLY A 88 9.60 -4.68 3.81
CA GLY A 88 9.52 -3.27 3.41
C GLY A 88 10.23 -2.33 4.38
N LEU A 89 10.08 -2.55 5.69
CA LEU A 89 10.85 -1.82 6.71
C LEU A 89 12.34 -2.08 6.59
N HIS A 90 12.75 -3.33 6.38
CA HIS A 90 14.15 -3.66 6.13
C HIS A 90 14.71 -2.89 4.91
N ILE A 91 13.97 -2.85 3.79
CA ILE A 91 14.38 -2.06 2.61
C ILE A 91 14.44 -0.56 2.97
N ALA A 92 13.44 -0.03 3.68
CA ALA A 92 13.36 1.39 4.02
C ALA A 92 14.57 1.86 4.85
N PHE A 93 15.03 1.05 5.79
CA PHE A 93 16.15 1.39 6.67
C PHE A 93 17.53 1.05 6.08
N THR A 94 17.63 0.12 5.14
CA THR A 94 18.92 -0.29 4.57
C THR A 94 19.27 0.45 3.26
N ALA A 95 18.28 0.99 2.57
CA ALA A 95 18.52 1.66 1.29
C ALA A 95 19.14 3.05 1.49
N LYS A 96 20.21 3.31 0.74
CA LYS A 96 20.90 4.62 0.73
C LYS A 96 20.12 5.64 -0.09
N GLU A 97 19.99 6.84 0.42
CA GLU A 97 19.38 7.98 -0.25
C GLU A 97 20.40 8.86 -0.94
N ASN A 98 20.02 9.45 -2.06
CA ASN A 98 20.89 10.29 -2.88
C ASN A 98 20.25 11.64 -3.24
N ILE A 99 19.20 12.06 -2.52
CA ILE A 99 18.46 13.30 -2.78
C ILE A 99 19.35 14.53 -2.59
N GLY A 100 20.24 14.49 -1.60
CA GLY A 100 21.15 15.59 -1.30
C GLY A 100 22.15 15.88 -2.42
N HIS A 101 22.48 14.90 -3.27
CA HIS A 101 23.40 15.06 -4.40
C HIS A 101 22.67 15.22 -5.75
N TYR A 102 21.52 14.58 -5.91
CA TYR A 102 20.75 14.60 -7.16
C TYR A 102 19.24 14.78 -6.88
N SER A 103 18.77 16.01 -6.94
CA SER A 103 17.35 16.36 -6.73
C SER A 103 16.51 16.08 -7.98
N LEU A 104 16.54 14.84 -8.48
CA LEU A 104 15.72 14.38 -9.60
C LEU A 104 14.33 13.93 -9.12
N PHE A 105 13.31 14.16 -9.96
CA PHE A 105 11.93 13.74 -9.66
C PHE A 105 11.82 12.29 -9.16
N ARG A 106 12.54 11.34 -9.79
CA ARG A 106 12.51 9.93 -9.41
C ARG A 106 13.15 9.65 -8.04
N ASN A 107 14.15 10.41 -7.65
CA ASN A 107 14.76 10.29 -6.32
C ASN A 107 13.76 10.71 -5.23
N TRP A 108 13.00 11.79 -5.47
CA TRP A 108 11.92 12.20 -4.58
C TRP A 108 10.79 11.16 -4.52
N MET A 109 10.37 10.59 -5.65
CA MET A 109 9.37 9.51 -5.65
C MET A 109 9.85 8.29 -4.89
N PHE A 110 11.14 7.99 -4.93
CA PHE A 110 11.74 6.90 -4.18
C PHE A 110 11.79 7.17 -2.67
N PHE A 111 12.08 8.40 -2.28
CA PHE A 111 12.00 8.85 -0.88
C PHE A 111 10.56 8.75 -0.34
N PHE A 112 9.61 9.36 -1.03
CA PHE A 112 8.21 9.33 -0.63
C PHE A 112 7.63 7.91 -0.62
N GLN A 113 8.12 7.00 -1.47
CA GLN A 113 7.75 5.59 -1.43
C GLN A 113 8.10 4.93 -0.08
N ARG A 114 9.22 5.28 0.52
CA ARG A 114 9.64 4.75 1.82
C ARG A 114 8.86 5.38 2.95
N VAL A 115 8.75 6.70 2.96
CA VAL A 115 7.97 7.42 3.99
C VAL A 115 6.53 6.93 3.99
N SER A 116 5.89 6.87 2.83
CA SER A 116 4.52 6.36 2.70
C SER A 116 4.39 4.88 3.08
N GLY A 117 5.42 4.06 2.83
CA GLY A 117 5.45 2.66 3.23
C GLY A 117 5.49 2.47 4.75
N ILE A 118 6.29 3.29 5.46
CA ILE A 118 6.33 3.28 6.94
C ILE A 118 4.98 3.74 7.50
N LEU A 119 4.43 4.84 6.99
CA LEU A 119 3.11 5.33 7.39
C LEU A 119 2.01 4.29 7.13
N ALA A 120 2.04 3.63 5.96
CA ALA A 120 1.11 2.56 5.62
C ALA A 120 1.20 1.39 6.62
N PHE A 121 2.41 0.97 6.99
CA PHE A 121 2.62 -0.12 7.95
C PHE A 121 2.01 0.22 9.32
N VAL A 122 2.29 1.40 9.85
CA VAL A 122 1.76 1.86 11.14
C VAL A 122 0.23 2.00 11.07
N PHE A 123 -0.28 2.61 10.02
CA PHE A 123 -1.72 2.80 9.83
C PHE A 123 -2.46 1.47 9.70
N ILE A 124 -1.97 0.53 8.89
CA ILE A 124 -2.63 -0.77 8.70
C ILE A 124 -2.65 -1.56 10.01
N ALA A 125 -1.56 -1.55 10.80
CA ALA A 125 -1.52 -2.21 12.10
C ALA A 125 -2.56 -1.63 13.07
N MET A 126 -2.66 -0.30 13.13
CA MET A 126 -3.64 0.39 13.96
C MET A 126 -5.07 0.15 13.46
N HIS A 127 -5.31 0.27 12.14
CA HIS A 127 -6.62 0.03 11.54
C HIS A 127 -7.12 -1.40 11.76
N LEU A 128 -6.23 -2.38 11.60
CA LEU A 128 -6.54 -3.78 11.89
C LEU A 128 -6.91 -3.98 13.37
N TRP A 129 -6.21 -3.32 14.30
CA TRP A 129 -6.55 -3.34 15.72
C TRP A 129 -7.91 -2.72 15.99
N GLN A 130 -8.22 -1.58 15.39
CA GLN A 130 -9.48 -0.86 15.61
C GLN A 130 -10.70 -1.55 14.97
N THR A 131 -10.51 -2.44 14.01
CA THR A 131 -11.58 -3.09 13.26
C THR A 131 -11.60 -4.60 13.48
N ARG A 132 -10.83 -5.33 12.70
CA ARG A 132 -10.88 -6.80 12.63
C ARG A 132 -10.50 -7.50 13.94
N LEU A 133 -9.51 -6.96 14.67
CA LEU A 133 -9.11 -7.53 15.96
C LEU A 133 -10.13 -7.21 17.06
N GLN A 134 -10.84 -6.07 17.01
CA GLN A 134 -11.96 -5.79 17.90
C GLN A 134 -13.10 -6.82 17.69
N LYS A 135 -13.36 -7.20 16.44
CA LYS A 135 -14.32 -8.28 16.15
C LYS A 135 -13.83 -9.62 16.68
N ALA A 136 -12.58 -9.97 16.43
CA ALA A 136 -12.02 -11.27 16.80
C ALA A 136 -11.92 -11.47 18.32
N PHE A 137 -11.51 -10.47 19.09
CA PHE A 137 -11.29 -10.58 20.54
C PHE A 137 -12.49 -10.18 21.38
N PHE A 138 -13.32 -9.26 20.92
CA PHE A 138 -14.39 -8.65 21.70
C PHE A 138 -15.78 -8.85 21.08
N GLY A 139 -15.89 -9.53 19.96
CA GLY A 139 -17.17 -9.79 19.28
C GLY A 139 -17.86 -8.57 18.70
N LYS A 140 -17.18 -7.41 18.59
CA LYS A 140 -17.77 -6.18 18.06
C LYS A 140 -18.05 -6.31 16.56
N ALA A 141 -19.25 -5.93 16.12
CA ALA A 141 -19.56 -5.88 14.69
C ALA A 141 -18.70 -4.82 13.98
N VAL A 142 -18.19 -5.16 12.79
CA VAL A 142 -17.52 -4.19 11.92
C VAL A 142 -18.57 -3.63 10.97
N ASP A 143 -19.28 -2.62 11.44
CA ASP A 143 -20.40 -1.98 10.75
C ASP A 143 -20.16 -0.47 10.56
N TYR A 144 -21.13 0.20 9.96
CA TYR A 144 -21.10 1.65 9.76
C TYR A 144 -20.91 2.41 11.09
N ASN A 145 -21.61 1.98 12.14
CA ASN A 145 -21.58 2.66 13.43
C ASN A 145 -20.20 2.62 14.09
N MET A 146 -19.48 1.49 13.98
CA MET A 146 -18.10 1.37 14.49
C MET A 146 -17.18 2.41 13.84
N MET A 147 -17.28 2.57 12.52
CA MET A 147 -16.46 3.55 11.80
C MET A 147 -16.91 4.99 12.06
N HIS A 148 -18.19 5.25 12.13
CA HIS A 148 -18.75 6.55 12.47
C HIS A 148 -18.28 6.99 13.88
N GLU A 149 -18.39 6.12 14.89
CA GLU A 149 -17.95 6.43 16.26
C GLU A 149 -16.43 6.76 16.33
N THR A 150 -15.64 6.13 15.46
CA THR A 150 -14.20 6.43 15.37
C THR A 150 -13.95 7.76 14.66
N LEU A 151 -14.63 8.01 13.55
CA LEU A 151 -14.34 9.12 12.64
C LEU A 151 -15.11 10.40 12.96
N LYS A 152 -16.12 10.38 13.83
CA LYS A 152 -16.75 11.60 14.36
C LYS A 152 -15.78 12.51 15.15
N ASN A 153 -14.67 11.95 15.63
CA ASN A 153 -13.58 12.74 16.18
C ASN A 153 -12.74 13.31 15.01
N PRO A 154 -12.65 14.65 14.87
CA PRO A 154 -11.98 15.29 13.73
C PRO A 154 -10.48 14.97 13.66
N LEU A 155 -9.81 14.74 14.78
CA LEU A 155 -8.39 14.35 14.79
C LEU A 155 -8.19 12.96 14.16
N TRP A 156 -9.07 12.01 14.48
CA TRP A 156 -9.03 10.70 13.86
C TRP A 156 -9.37 10.78 12.37
N ALA A 157 -10.38 11.56 11.98
CA ALA A 157 -10.73 11.74 10.59
C ALA A 157 -9.58 12.31 9.75
N ILE A 158 -8.93 13.38 10.23
CA ILE A 158 -7.75 13.98 9.58
C ILE A 158 -6.61 12.96 9.47
N PHE A 159 -6.33 12.23 10.55
CA PHE A 159 -5.31 11.20 10.56
C PHE A 159 -5.59 10.10 9.52
N TYR A 160 -6.82 9.60 9.45
CA TYR A 160 -7.23 8.62 8.44
C TYR A 160 -7.10 9.15 7.02
N ILE A 161 -7.49 10.40 6.75
CA ILE A 161 -7.34 11.03 5.43
C ILE A 161 -5.86 11.08 5.02
N ILE A 162 -4.99 11.54 5.89
CA ILE A 162 -3.54 11.61 5.62
C ILE A 162 -2.99 10.20 5.34
N CYS A 163 -3.37 9.23 6.16
CA CYS A 163 -2.90 7.84 6.01
C CYS A 163 -3.42 7.16 4.75
N ILE A 164 -4.70 7.37 4.39
CA ILE A 164 -5.25 6.83 3.13
C ILE A 164 -4.53 7.43 1.92
N ILE A 165 -4.30 8.74 1.90
CA ILE A 165 -3.54 9.39 0.81
C ILE A 165 -2.12 8.78 0.73
N ALA A 166 -1.45 8.55 1.87
CA ALA A 166 -0.13 7.93 1.90
C ALA A 166 -0.14 6.47 1.42
N VAL A 167 -1.13 5.65 1.82
CA VAL A 167 -1.31 4.26 1.38
C VAL A 167 -1.56 4.20 -0.13
N VAL A 168 -2.45 5.04 -0.64
CA VAL A 168 -2.78 5.08 -2.07
C VAL A 168 -1.60 5.59 -2.89
N PHE A 169 -0.85 6.59 -2.39
CA PHE A 169 0.41 7.00 -3.01
C PHE A 169 1.42 5.86 -3.08
N HIS A 170 1.61 5.15 -1.95
CA HIS A 170 2.50 4.00 -1.88
C HIS A 170 2.12 2.92 -2.91
N PHE A 171 0.83 2.63 -3.05
CA PHE A 171 0.31 1.69 -4.03
C PHE A 171 0.54 2.18 -5.47
N ALA A 172 0.13 3.39 -5.81
CA ALA A 172 0.20 3.91 -7.18
C ALA A 172 1.64 4.08 -7.69
N ASN A 173 2.54 4.62 -6.85
CA ASN A 173 3.96 4.71 -7.18
C ASN A 173 4.63 3.33 -7.14
N GLY A 174 4.16 2.42 -6.27
CA GLY A 174 4.54 1.02 -6.25
C GLY A 174 4.20 0.27 -7.54
N LEU A 175 3.04 0.55 -8.13
CA LEU A 175 2.61 0.00 -9.42
C LEU A 175 3.56 0.42 -10.55
N TRP A 176 3.99 1.67 -10.58
CA TRP A 176 5.01 2.13 -11.52
C TRP A 176 6.33 1.37 -11.34
N SER A 177 6.80 1.27 -10.09
CA SER A 177 8.04 0.58 -9.75
C SER A 177 7.98 -0.91 -10.09
N PHE A 178 6.84 -1.54 -9.87
CA PHE A 178 6.57 -2.93 -10.26
C PHE A 178 6.75 -3.10 -11.77
N CYS A 179 6.07 -2.29 -12.57
CA CYS A 179 6.12 -2.40 -14.03
C CYS A 179 7.54 -2.20 -14.60
N VAL A 180 8.34 -1.31 -14.00
CA VAL A 180 9.76 -1.14 -14.37
C VAL A 180 10.58 -2.36 -13.96
N THR A 181 10.44 -2.83 -12.74
CA THR A 181 11.24 -3.94 -12.18
C THR A 181 10.96 -5.26 -12.92
N TRP A 182 9.71 -5.46 -13.37
CA TRP A 182 9.32 -6.66 -14.12
C TRP A 182 9.56 -6.55 -15.63
N GLY A 183 10.10 -5.41 -16.11
CA GLY A 183 10.47 -5.22 -17.50
C GLY A 183 9.32 -4.84 -18.44
N PHE A 184 8.15 -4.49 -17.91
CA PHE A 184 7.03 -4.01 -18.73
C PHE A 184 7.28 -2.60 -19.30
N LEU A 185 8.07 -1.77 -18.60
CA LEU A 185 8.37 -0.40 -18.99
C LEU A 185 9.86 -0.22 -19.29
N GLN A 186 10.29 -0.58 -20.50
CA GLN A 186 11.70 -0.57 -20.88
C GLN A 186 12.16 0.80 -21.45
N SER A 187 11.28 1.54 -22.15
CA SER A 187 11.64 2.81 -22.77
C SER A 187 11.35 4.02 -21.87
N LYS A 188 12.12 5.11 -22.05
CA LYS A 188 11.84 6.39 -21.35
C LYS A 188 10.45 6.93 -21.67
N LYS A 189 9.93 6.70 -22.89
CA LYS A 189 8.59 7.10 -23.30
C LYS A 189 7.53 6.31 -22.55
N SER A 190 7.64 4.98 -22.49
CA SER A 190 6.68 4.15 -21.73
C SER A 190 6.67 4.47 -20.25
N GLN A 191 7.83 4.70 -19.65
CA GLN A 191 7.94 5.12 -18.24
C GLN A 191 7.27 6.46 -17.98
N ARG A 192 7.39 7.43 -18.89
CA ARG A 192 6.72 8.74 -18.78
C ARG A 192 5.21 8.61 -18.89
N VAL A 193 4.72 7.87 -19.88
CA VAL A 193 3.27 7.61 -20.03
C VAL A 193 2.71 6.94 -18.78
N PHE A 194 3.40 5.92 -18.29
CA PHE A 194 2.94 5.19 -17.10
C PHE A 194 3.01 6.03 -15.81
N THR A 195 3.86 7.05 -15.76
CA THR A 195 3.85 8.04 -14.68
C THR A 195 2.51 8.78 -14.60
N TRP A 196 1.96 9.18 -15.74
CA TRP A 196 0.63 9.81 -15.80
C TRP A 196 -0.49 8.83 -15.43
N ILE A 197 -0.41 7.57 -15.90
CA ILE A 197 -1.37 6.53 -15.50
C ILE A 197 -1.34 6.34 -13.97
N SER A 198 -0.15 6.23 -13.37
CA SER A 198 -0.02 6.09 -11.91
C SER A 198 -0.57 7.30 -11.16
N LEU A 199 -0.41 8.51 -11.71
CA LEU A 199 -0.99 9.72 -11.12
C LEU A 199 -2.53 9.69 -11.19
N ILE A 200 -3.11 9.27 -12.30
CA ILE A 200 -4.57 9.13 -12.44
C ILE A 200 -5.08 8.08 -11.44
N VAL A 201 -4.42 6.93 -11.33
CA VAL A 201 -4.76 5.89 -10.33
C VAL A 201 -4.70 6.48 -8.92
N PHE A 202 -3.65 7.22 -8.61
CA PHE A 202 -3.51 7.89 -7.30
C PHE A 202 -4.69 8.83 -7.01
N LEU A 203 -5.04 9.70 -7.95
CA LEU A 203 -6.12 10.68 -7.76
C LEU A 203 -7.48 10.01 -7.61
N VAL A 204 -7.81 9.07 -8.49
CA VAL A 204 -9.11 8.37 -8.47
C VAL A 204 -9.28 7.53 -7.20
N VAL A 205 -8.26 6.74 -6.84
CA VAL A 205 -8.34 5.87 -5.66
C VAL A 205 -8.31 6.69 -4.36
N SER A 206 -7.57 7.81 -4.33
CA SER A 206 -7.60 8.74 -3.19
C SER A 206 -8.97 9.40 -3.03
N TYR A 207 -9.61 9.80 -4.12
CA TYR A 207 -10.97 10.33 -4.08
C TYR A 207 -11.96 9.32 -3.49
N ILE A 208 -11.91 8.06 -3.94
CA ILE A 208 -12.76 6.99 -3.43
C ILE A 208 -12.53 6.80 -1.92
N GLY A 209 -11.28 6.73 -1.46
CA GLY A 209 -10.96 6.52 -0.06
C GLY A 209 -11.31 7.72 0.83
N VAL A 210 -11.00 8.94 0.41
CA VAL A 210 -11.29 10.15 1.18
C VAL A 210 -12.79 10.42 1.27
N SER A 211 -13.54 10.23 0.18
CA SER A 211 -15.00 10.39 0.19
C SER A 211 -15.69 9.38 1.12
N ALA A 212 -15.17 8.16 1.23
CA ALA A 212 -15.63 7.18 2.20
C ALA A 212 -15.43 7.67 3.65
N ILE A 213 -14.23 8.20 3.99
CA ILE A 213 -13.97 8.75 5.33
C ILE A 213 -14.94 9.88 5.66
N ILE A 214 -15.13 10.81 4.73
CA ILE A 214 -16.08 11.94 4.91
C ILE A 214 -17.51 11.43 5.14
N ALA A 215 -17.90 10.36 4.47
CA ALA A 215 -19.24 9.79 4.62
C ALA A 215 -19.47 9.09 5.97
N PHE A 216 -18.41 8.69 6.68
CA PHE A 216 -18.49 8.17 8.05
C PHE A 216 -18.46 9.26 9.12
N MET A 217 -18.08 10.51 8.79
CA MET A 217 -18.08 11.64 9.75
C MET A 217 -19.47 12.11 10.08
#